data_24b6a6ac05392512434d0269ace748c3
#
_entry.id   24b6a6ac05392512434d0269ace748c3
#
_cell.length_a   1.000
_cell.length_b   1.000
_cell.length_c   1.000
_cell.angle_alpha   90.00
_cell.angle_beta   90.00
_cell.angle_gamma   90.00
#
_symmetry.space_group_name_H-M   'P 1'
#
loop_
_entity.id
_entity.type
_entity.pdbx_description
1 polymer ?
#
loop_
_entity_poly.entity_id
_entity_poly.type
_entity_poly.pdbx_seq_one_letter_code
_entity_poly.pdbx_strand_id
1 'polypeptide(L)'
;MDLVYIKYRAQDRVDSARICLSKSLGHGFSISISRILRPQHFKDEANVRRSTLGLRRTALVLLAATLILGLSHFTGATTINANSASQSDVAAAIGSAADGDIVVIPGGSVTWTRTLRVRKGITIQGAGVGVTIIKDGVQSGQLIAWSLAAGLPSRLTGIEFQDGGRSTTANAPGGILRVDGSNTDGSSFRWDHCKWNDLNGYPVFDTVLGVIDHNSFVATLRRLTVYIYGSSWDGKSYGDGSWAAPTNFGSSDFLFFEDNDFHSDGTVYMQTATDALAGARFVVRYNTIYNCQITDHGTESGGRIRGSKAMEVYNNTYTGTNLANFVGGSRSSRVLFHDNNITGYSNNPIFSLGNWRNFFPFSPWGGADGTNPWDVNEPNPFFTGTAASNSSGTTVTVSGSNWTPKQWVGYTIRRTSNKCNSNSITFAWIQSNTSNTISYTDNGAYPTPSLAFCAGDTLEIRKVDHALDQPGRAGGSLITGETPVRPSGWNDQVTEPCYAWNNGQARFSAGPGVRANVHYFDNTPMPGYTPYTYPHPLTKGLSLPKRTTPNATGNSQHDAHKNRRPWGGKKTEREKAKTAKENPDQ
;
A
#
# COMPACT_ATOMS: atom_id res chain seq x y z
N MET A 1 -21.86 26.41 12.84
CA MET A 1 -22.31 26.75 14.22
C MET A 1 -22.14 25.46 15.03
N ASP A 2 -21.03 25.34 15.70
CA ASP A 2 -20.74 24.12 16.46
C ASP A 2 -21.20 24.32 17.90
N LEU A 3 -22.01 23.39 18.37
CA LEU A 3 -22.56 23.38 19.71
C LEU A 3 -21.75 22.41 20.57
N VAL A 4 -21.03 22.95 21.55
CA VAL A 4 -20.29 22.14 22.53
C VAL A 4 -21.08 22.12 23.84
N TYR A 5 -21.39 20.91 24.33
CA TYR A 5 -22.00 20.69 25.63
C TYR A 5 -20.95 20.25 26.64
N ILE A 6 -20.77 21.03 27.71
CA ILE A 6 -19.91 20.63 28.83
C ILE A 6 -20.79 20.26 30.02
N LYS A 7 -20.70 19.01 30.46
CA LYS A 7 -21.31 18.53 31.72
C LYS A 7 -20.24 18.48 32.80
N TYR A 8 -20.49 19.13 33.91
CA TYR A 8 -19.64 18.97 35.08
C TYR A 8 -20.51 18.56 36.30
N ARG A 9 -19.90 17.84 37.21
CA ARG A 9 -20.53 17.35 38.44
C ARG A 9 -19.91 18.08 39.63
N ALA A 10 -20.68 18.88 40.32
CA ALA A 10 -20.29 19.39 41.64
C ALA A 10 -21.28 18.81 42.63
N GLN A 11 -20.76 18.24 43.73
CA GLN A 11 -21.45 17.49 44.78
C GLN A 11 -22.99 17.54 44.70
N ASP A 12 -23.58 16.43 44.19
CA ASP A 12 -25.00 16.10 44.16
C ASP A 12 -25.93 16.82 43.14
N ARG A 13 -25.41 17.56 42.14
CA ARG A 13 -26.25 18.10 41.04
C ARG A 13 -25.52 18.14 39.71
N VAL A 14 -26.26 17.87 38.63
CA VAL A 14 -25.77 18.00 37.25
C VAL A 14 -26.26 19.33 36.69
N ASP A 15 -25.36 20.29 36.49
CA ASP A 15 -25.63 21.53 35.79
C ASP A 15 -25.06 21.49 34.38
N SER A 16 -25.80 22.04 33.42
CA SER A 16 -25.40 22.11 32.00
C SER A 16 -25.32 23.58 31.56
N ALA A 17 -24.22 23.96 30.95
CA ALA A 17 -24.04 25.27 30.32
C ALA A 17 -23.96 25.11 28.81
N ARG A 18 -24.59 26.01 28.09
CA ARG A 18 -24.57 26.09 26.62
C ARG A 18 -23.59 27.18 26.21
N ILE A 19 -22.59 26.81 25.41
CA ILE A 19 -21.65 27.76 24.83
C ILE A 19 -21.91 27.81 23.34
N CYS A 20 -22.23 28.99 22.82
CA CYS A 20 -22.38 29.22 21.38
C CYS A 20 -21.20 30.03 20.88
N LEU A 21 -20.50 29.50 19.87
CA LEU A 21 -19.48 30.21 19.13
C LEU A 21 -20.06 30.66 17.78
N SER A 22 -20.06 31.95 17.50
CA SER A 22 -20.47 32.48 16.20
C SER A 22 -19.30 33.27 15.58
N LYS A 23 -19.07 33.04 14.29
CA LYS A 23 -18.09 33.76 13.48
C LYS A 23 -18.84 34.83 12.67
N SER A 24 -18.53 36.09 12.85
CA SER A 24 -19.03 37.15 11.98
C SER A 24 -18.03 37.44 10.87
N LEU A 25 -18.53 37.74 9.68
CA LEU A 25 -17.73 38.20 8.53
C LEU A 25 -17.16 39.59 8.83
N GLY A 26 -15.96 39.65 9.41
CA GLY A 26 -15.30 40.91 9.74
C GLY A 26 -14.78 40.91 11.18
N HIS A 27 -13.60 40.39 11.36
CA HIS A 27 -12.68 40.54 12.52
C HIS A 27 -13.33 40.61 13.92
N GLY A 28 -13.73 39.47 14.46
CA GLY A 28 -14.05 39.30 15.87
C GLY A 28 -14.85 38.03 16.18
N PHE A 29 -14.47 37.35 17.27
CA PHE A 29 -15.25 36.24 17.83
C PHE A 29 -16.13 36.77 18.97
N SER A 30 -17.40 36.44 18.97
CA SER A 30 -18.32 36.72 20.07
C SER A 30 -18.60 35.41 20.83
N ILE A 31 -18.43 35.45 22.13
CA ILE A 31 -18.75 34.32 23.03
C ILE A 31 -19.97 34.70 23.84
N SER A 32 -21.06 33.95 23.73
CA SER A 32 -22.27 34.12 24.53
C SER A 32 -22.46 32.91 25.42
N ILE A 33 -22.62 33.13 26.72
CA ILE A 33 -22.85 32.08 27.71
C ILE A 33 -24.27 32.31 28.27
N SER A 34 -25.16 31.34 28.03
CA SER A 34 -26.52 31.39 28.61
C SER A 34 -26.72 30.21 29.57
N ARG A 35 -27.32 30.49 30.69
CA ARG A 35 -27.66 29.50 31.71
C ARG A 35 -29.12 29.11 31.54
N ILE A 36 -29.41 27.83 31.46
CA ILE A 36 -30.79 27.32 31.47
C ILE A 36 -31.10 26.96 32.92
N LEU A 37 -31.86 27.82 33.61
CA LEU A 37 -32.40 27.54 34.91
C LEU A 37 -33.84 27.00 34.78
N ARG A 38 -34.12 25.86 35.40
CA ARG A 38 -35.51 25.47 35.68
C ARG A 38 -35.93 26.11 37.04
N PRO A 39 -37.12 26.68 37.15
CA PRO A 39 -37.53 27.32 38.39
C PRO A 39 -37.92 26.27 39.45
N GLN A 40 -37.21 26.25 40.55
CA GLN A 40 -37.75 25.74 41.81
C GLN A 40 -37.36 26.69 42.95
N HIS A 41 -38.35 26.97 43.78
CA HIS A 41 -38.33 27.89 44.92
C HIS A 41 -37.20 27.62 45.91
N PHE A 42 -36.41 28.65 46.22
CA PHE A 42 -35.51 28.66 47.36
C PHE A 42 -35.58 30.00 48.11
N LYS A 43 -35.83 29.89 49.44
CA LYS A 43 -35.60 30.95 50.41
C LYS A 43 -34.15 30.76 50.92
N ASP A 44 -33.28 31.71 50.62
CA ASP A 44 -32.06 32.15 51.31
C ASP A 44 -31.08 32.80 50.33
N GLU A 45 -31.22 34.11 50.13
CA GLU A 45 -30.43 34.85 49.11
C GLU A 45 -29.02 35.29 49.56
N ALA A 46 -28.70 35.28 50.83
CA ALA A 46 -27.47 35.95 51.29
C ALA A 46 -26.17 35.14 51.17
N ASN A 47 -26.23 33.80 51.23
CA ASN A 47 -25.02 32.96 51.13
C ASN A 47 -24.63 32.53 49.72
N VAL A 48 -25.56 32.66 48.74
CA VAL A 48 -25.33 32.26 47.36
C VAL A 48 -24.46 33.27 46.60
N ARG A 49 -24.48 34.55 46.98
CA ARG A 49 -23.73 35.60 46.25
C ARG A 49 -22.22 35.56 46.46
N ARG A 50 -21.70 35.07 47.58
CA ARG A 50 -20.24 34.99 47.85
C ARG A 50 -19.59 33.77 47.17
N SER A 51 -20.26 32.63 47.08
CA SER A 51 -19.70 31.43 46.43
C SER A 51 -19.72 31.52 44.90
N THR A 52 -20.72 32.21 44.31
CA THR A 52 -20.79 32.38 42.88
C THR A 52 -19.76 33.36 42.29
N LEU A 53 -19.32 34.34 43.11
CA LEU A 53 -18.27 35.29 42.65
C LEU A 53 -16.88 34.63 42.66
N GLY A 54 -16.58 33.74 43.60
CA GLY A 54 -15.33 32.98 43.67
C GLY A 54 -15.22 31.99 42.50
N LEU A 55 -16.29 31.21 42.21
CA LEU A 55 -16.31 30.25 41.14
C LEU A 55 -16.22 30.93 39.74
N ARG A 56 -16.81 32.13 39.57
CA ARG A 56 -16.71 32.89 38.33
C ARG A 56 -15.29 33.38 38.05
N ARG A 57 -14.56 33.83 39.08
CA ARG A 57 -13.16 34.25 38.92
C ARG A 57 -12.23 33.09 38.64
N THR A 58 -12.40 31.96 39.30
CA THR A 58 -11.56 30.75 39.07
C THR A 58 -11.85 30.12 37.67
N ALA A 59 -13.11 30.05 37.26
CA ALA A 59 -13.46 29.55 35.93
C ALA A 59 -12.96 30.47 34.81
N LEU A 60 -13.00 31.79 35.00
CA LEU A 60 -12.49 32.75 34.01
C LEU A 60 -10.96 32.69 33.90
N VAL A 61 -10.25 32.51 35.02
CA VAL A 61 -8.78 32.38 35.06
C VAL A 61 -8.34 31.06 34.43
N LEU A 62 -9.05 29.96 34.69
CA LEU A 62 -8.78 28.66 34.05
C LEU A 62 -9.11 28.69 32.54
N LEU A 63 -10.18 29.35 32.12
CA LEU A 63 -10.53 29.49 30.71
C LEU A 63 -9.54 30.40 29.98
N ALA A 64 -9.08 31.48 30.62
CA ALA A 64 -8.06 32.36 30.07
C ALA A 64 -6.68 31.67 30.00
N ALA A 65 -6.32 30.87 31.00
CA ALA A 65 -5.08 30.09 31.01
C ALA A 65 -5.10 28.99 29.93
N THR A 66 -6.21 28.29 29.73
CA THR A 66 -6.36 27.31 28.63
C THR A 66 -6.41 27.97 27.27
N LEU A 67 -6.99 29.16 27.15
CA LEU A 67 -6.99 29.92 25.89
C LEU A 67 -5.59 30.46 25.56
N ILE A 68 -4.85 30.94 26.56
CA ILE A 68 -3.48 31.44 26.39
C ILE A 68 -2.51 30.27 26.09
N LEU A 69 -2.67 29.10 26.70
CA LEU A 69 -1.91 27.89 26.37
C LEU A 69 -2.31 27.30 25.01
N GLY A 70 -3.53 27.51 24.54
CA GLY A 70 -3.98 27.08 23.21
C GLY A 70 -3.60 28.05 22.08
N LEU A 71 -3.30 29.31 22.38
CA LEU A 71 -2.93 30.34 21.41
C LEU A 71 -1.41 30.43 21.14
N SER A 72 -0.61 29.68 21.89
CA SER A 72 0.86 29.84 21.87
C SER A 72 1.57 29.12 20.71
N HIS A 73 0.90 28.55 19.70
CA HIS A 73 1.58 27.82 18.62
C HIS A 73 1.01 28.05 17.20
N PHE A 74 0.49 29.23 16.90
CA PHE A 74 0.41 29.67 15.51
C PHE A 74 1.54 30.69 15.22
N THR A 75 2.77 30.28 15.44
CA THR A 75 3.88 30.95 14.74
C THR A 75 3.77 30.52 13.28
N GLY A 76 3.61 31.48 12.36
CA GLY A 76 3.67 31.19 10.94
C GLY A 76 4.95 30.42 10.60
N ALA A 77 4.89 29.56 9.57
CA ALA A 77 6.06 28.79 9.13
C ALA A 77 7.29 29.70 8.97
N THR A 78 8.37 29.38 9.65
CA THR A 78 9.64 30.11 9.55
C THR A 78 10.49 29.53 8.43
N THR A 79 11.17 30.38 7.67
CA THR A 79 12.13 29.93 6.67
C THR A 79 13.53 29.89 7.27
N ILE A 80 14.18 28.76 7.22
CA ILE A 80 15.53 28.51 7.71
C ILE A 80 16.41 28.16 6.52
N ASN A 81 17.38 28.98 6.23
CA ASN A 81 18.32 28.74 5.13
C ASN A 81 19.50 27.89 5.61
N ALA A 82 19.79 26.80 4.92
CA ALA A 82 21.05 26.08 5.10
C ALA A 82 22.21 26.95 4.56
N ASN A 83 23.34 26.92 5.23
CA ASN A 83 24.51 27.74 4.82
C ASN A 83 25.07 27.33 3.45
N SER A 84 24.94 26.03 3.11
CA SER A 84 25.28 25.47 1.80
C SER A 84 24.41 24.23 1.50
N ALA A 85 24.55 23.68 0.32
CA ALA A 85 23.91 22.42 -0.03
C ALA A 85 24.61 21.18 0.59
N SER A 86 25.64 21.36 1.43
CA SER A 86 26.31 20.23 2.11
C SER A 86 25.36 19.50 3.05
N GLN A 87 25.53 18.17 3.21
CA GLN A 87 24.69 17.38 4.11
C GLN A 87 24.74 17.91 5.56
N SER A 88 25.90 18.38 6.02
CA SER A 88 26.08 18.92 7.38
C SER A 88 25.30 20.22 7.59
N ASP A 89 25.33 21.14 6.64
CA ASP A 89 24.63 22.42 6.75
C ASP A 89 23.11 22.23 6.66
N VAL A 90 22.65 21.35 5.78
CA VAL A 90 21.23 20.98 5.69
C VAL A 90 20.77 20.29 6.97
N ALA A 91 21.56 19.38 7.53
CA ALA A 91 21.24 18.73 8.80
C ALA A 91 21.19 19.71 9.98
N ALA A 92 22.10 20.72 10.01
CA ALA A 92 22.10 21.78 11.01
C ALA A 92 20.83 22.66 10.89
N ALA A 93 20.45 23.05 9.68
CA ALA A 93 19.22 23.81 9.42
C ALA A 93 17.97 23.02 9.85
N ILE A 94 17.88 21.72 9.53
CA ILE A 94 16.80 20.84 10.00
C ILE A 94 16.81 20.74 11.54
N GLY A 95 18.00 20.67 12.14
CA GLY A 95 18.14 20.66 13.61
C GLY A 95 17.46 21.86 14.26
N SER A 96 17.63 23.05 13.68
CA SER A 96 17.07 24.31 14.16
C SER A 96 15.59 24.52 13.84
N ALA A 97 15.05 23.81 12.84
CA ALA A 97 13.65 23.95 12.42
C ALA A 97 12.67 23.40 13.48
N ALA A 98 11.51 24.02 13.58
CA ALA A 98 10.33 23.46 14.26
C ALA A 98 9.42 22.77 13.24
N ASP A 99 8.43 22.00 13.73
CA ASP A 99 7.39 21.46 12.85
C ASP A 99 6.61 22.60 12.18
N GLY A 100 6.36 22.45 10.88
CA GLY A 100 5.74 23.45 10.03
C GLY A 100 6.73 24.38 9.30
N ASP A 101 8.00 24.42 9.69
CA ASP A 101 9.01 25.29 9.09
C ASP A 101 9.44 24.83 7.68
N ILE A 102 10.06 25.77 6.96
CA ILE A 102 10.64 25.55 5.64
C ILE A 102 12.16 25.61 5.74
N VAL A 103 12.85 24.52 5.42
CA VAL A 103 14.31 24.48 5.29
C VAL A 103 14.69 24.65 3.83
N VAL A 104 15.37 25.74 3.50
CA VAL A 104 15.80 26.06 2.15
C VAL A 104 17.25 25.61 1.95
N ILE A 105 17.46 24.80 0.91
CA ILE A 105 18.78 24.38 0.45
C ILE A 105 19.19 25.27 -0.72
N PRO A 106 20.29 26.05 -0.63
CA PRO A 106 20.71 26.91 -1.72
C PRO A 106 21.14 26.10 -2.95
N GLY A 107 21.34 26.81 -4.07
CA GLY A 107 21.91 26.22 -5.27
C GLY A 107 23.32 25.69 -5.03
N GLY A 108 23.64 24.59 -5.72
CA GLY A 108 24.93 23.92 -5.65
C GLY A 108 24.84 22.46 -6.06
N SER A 109 25.98 21.90 -6.47
CA SER A 109 26.09 20.46 -6.81
C SER A 109 27.05 19.81 -5.81
N VAL A 110 26.53 18.92 -4.97
CA VAL A 110 27.28 18.33 -3.86
C VAL A 110 27.02 16.82 -3.75
N THR A 111 28.03 16.08 -3.34
CA THR A 111 27.91 14.66 -3.03
C THR A 111 27.71 14.47 -1.53
N TRP A 112 26.60 13.83 -1.16
CA TRP A 112 26.38 13.42 0.21
C TRP A 112 26.89 12.00 0.41
N THR A 113 27.72 11.80 1.42
CA THR A 113 28.31 10.51 1.79
C THR A 113 27.73 9.95 3.09
N ARG A 114 26.78 10.67 3.71
CA ARG A 114 26.09 10.30 4.94
C ARG A 114 24.59 10.47 4.80
N THR A 115 23.83 9.66 5.51
CA THR A 115 22.36 9.73 5.55
C THR A 115 21.89 11.05 6.19
N LEU A 116 21.02 11.78 5.50
CA LEU A 116 20.20 12.83 6.11
C LEU A 116 18.99 12.18 6.79
N ARG A 117 18.83 12.44 8.10
CA ARG A 117 17.70 11.92 8.89
C ARG A 117 16.73 13.03 9.23
N VAL A 118 15.46 12.84 8.89
CA VAL A 118 14.39 13.82 9.14
C VAL A 118 13.31 13.15 9.99
N ARG A 119 12.84 13.84 11.04
CA ARG A 119 11.80 13.36 11.97
C ARG A 119 10.79 14.44 12.32
N LYS A 120 10.76 15.50 11.52
CA LYS A 120 9.90 16.67 11.71
C LYS A 120 8.93 16.81 10.55
N GLY A 121 7.76 17.39 10.81
CA GLY A 121 6.81 17.80 9.80
C GLY A 121 7.21 19.12 9.19
N ILE A 122 8.15 19.13 8.25
CA ILE A 122 8.74 20.32 7.63
C ILE A 122 8.71 20.24 6.11
N THR A 123 8.92 21.37 5.46
CA THR A 123 9.25 21.43 4.04
C THR A 123 10.76 21.50 3.85
N ILE A 124 11.33 20.61 3.04
CA ILE A 124 12.71 20.74 2.54
C ILE A 124 12.62 21.20 1.09
N GLN A 125 13.16 22.37 0.81
CA GLN A 125 13.04 23.04 -0.47
C GLN A 125 14.42 23.34 -1.07
N GLY A 126 14.72 22.76 -2.24
CA GLY A 126 15.84 23.18 -3.06
C GLY A 126 15.54 24.44 -3.88
N ALA A 127 16.55 25.00 -4.52
CA ALA A 127 16.42 26.17 -5.39
C ALA A 127 15.86 25.81 -6.79
N GLY A 128 15.63 24.55 -7.08
CA GLY A 128 15.08 24.04 -8.34
C GLY A 128 15.93 22.92 -8.94
N VAL A 129 15.30 22.14 -9.85
CA VAL A 129 15.96 21.11 -10.65
C VAL A 129 17.08 21.75 -11.49
N GLY A 130 18.25 21.13 -11.52
CA GLY A 130 19.45 21.67 -12.16
C GLY A 130 20.17 22.77 -11.35
N VAL A 131 19.56 23.30 -10.30
CA VAL A 131 20.12 24.36 -9.45
C VAL A 131 20.59 23.78 -8.10
N THR A 132 19.74 23.05 -7.39
CA THR A 132 20.14 22.26 -6.22
C THR A 132 20.30 20.80 -6.65
N ILE A 133 21.53 20.32 -6.73
CA ILE A 133 21.87 18.98 -7.17
C ILE A 133 22.52 18.22 -6.02
N ILE A 134 21.87 17.15 -5.57
CA ILE A 134 22.37 16.27 -4.53
C ILE A 134 22.75 14.93 -5.16
N LYS A 135 24.04 14.55 -5.05
CA LYS A 135 24.57 13.31 -5.58
C LYS A 135 24.68 12.26 -4.46
N ASP A 136 24.20 11.06 -4.73
CA ASP A 136 24.23 9.96 -3.77
C ASP A 136 25.58 9.22 -3.77
N GLY A 137 26.44 9.59 -2.83
CA GLY A 137 27.70 8.93 -2.53
C GLY A 137 27.66 8.05 -1.27
N VAL A 138 26.48 7.81 -0.70
CA VAL A 138 26.32 6.97 0.49
C VAL A 138 26.55 5.51 0.13
N GLN A 139 27.53 4.87 0.75
CA GLN A 139 27.88 3.47 0.44
C GLN A 139 27.04 2.43 1.17
N SER A 140 26.40 2.81 2.27
CA SER A 140 25.53 1.92 3.04
C SER A 140 24.37 2.71 3.68
N GLY A 141 23.14 2.20 3.54
CA GLY A 141 21.92 2.86 4.02
C GLY A 141 21.37 3.89 3.03
N GLN A 142 20.49 4.74 3.51
CA GLN A 142 19.75 5.74 2.73
C GLN A 142 20.56 7.02 2.51
N LEU A 143 20.31 7.73 1.43
CA LEU A 143 20.69 9.13 1.26
C LEU A 143 19.81 10.01 2.17
N ILE A 144 18.49 9.79 2.13
CA ILE A 144 17.52 10.45 2.99
C ILE A 144 16.65 9.39 3.66
N ALA A 145 16.57 9.47 4.99
CA ALA A 145 15.65 8.68 5.81
C ALA A 145 14.69 9.63 6.54
N TRP A 146 13.42 9.61 6.13
CA TRP A 146 12.39 10.48 6.68
C TRP A 146 11.34 9.66 7.44
N SER A 147 11.27 9.85 8.75
CA SER A 147 10.16 9.34 9.55
C SER A 147 9.13 10.45 9.72
N LEU A 148 7.94 10.28 9.15
CA LEU A 148 6.90 11.30 9.17
C LEU A 148 6.35 11.50 10.58
N ALA A 149 6.18 12.75 10.96
CA ALA A 149 5.51 13.09 12.22
C ALA A 149 3.99 12.94 12.06
N ALA A 150 3.35 12.30 13.04
CA ALA A 150 1.91 12.07 12.99
C ALA A 150 1.10 13.37 12.97
N GLY A 151 0.12 13.47 12.09
CA GLY A 151 -0.77 14.62 11.98
C GLY A 151 -0.13 15.88 11.37
N LEU A 152 1.12 15.81 10.93
CA LEU A 152 1.84 16.95 10.35
C LEU A 152 2.18 16.69 8.88
N PRO A 153 1.98 17.68 8.00
CA PRO A 153 2.39 17.57 6.61
C PRO A 153 3.91 17.68 6.50
N SER A 154 4.47 16.92 5.56
CA SER A 154 5.90 16.99 5.21
C SER A 154 6.03 17.14 3.70
N ARG A 155 7.03 17.90 3.24
CA ARG A 155 7.24 18.16 1.81
C ARG A 155 8.72 18.13 1.43
N LEU A 156 9.02 17.52 0.28
CA LEU A 156 10.32 17.55 -0.38
C LEU A 156 10.13 18.14 -1.79
N THR A 157 10.82 19.23 -2.11
CA THR A 157 10.58 19.92 -3.39
C THR A 157 11.83 20.59 -3.96
N GLY A 158 11.89 20.72 -5.28
CA GLY A 158 12.85 21.56 -6.01
C GLY A 158 14.29 21.05 -5.99
N ILE A 159 14.52 19.73 -5.99
CA ILE A 159 15.86 19.13 -5.92
C ILE A 159 16.06 18.14 -7.07
N GLU A 160 17.25 18.16 -7.67
CA GLU A 160 17.70 17.09 -8.54
C GLU A 160 18.58 16.10 -7.76
N PHE A 161 18.24 14.81 -7.82
CA PHE A 161 19.03 13.72 -7.28
C PHE A 161 19.76 12.99 -8.40
N GLN A 162 21.06 12.79 -8.23
CA GLN A 162 21.93 12.12 -9.20
C GLN A 162 22.78 11.04 -8.53
N ASP A 163 23.32 10.12 -9.34
CA ASP A 163 24.34 9.17 -8.88
C ASP A 163 25.61 9.95 -8.45
N GLY A 164 26.13 9.64 -7.28
CA GLY A 164 27.35 10.21 -6.69
C GLY A 164 28.42 9.15 -6.41
N GLY A 165 28.30 7.96 -7.03
CA GLY A 165 29.28 6.88 -6.90
C GLY A 165 28.92 5.84 -5.83
N ARG A 166 27.62 5.61 -5.57
CA ARG A 166 27.20 4.46 -4.77
C ARG A 166 27.60 3.16 -5.46
N SER A 167 28.41 2.34 -4.79
CA SER A 167 28.94 1.10 -5.38
C SER A 167 27.94 -0.06 -5.42
N THR A 168 27.02 -0.14 -4.45
CA THR A 168 26.01 -1.20 -4.35
C THR A 168 24.61 -0.63 -4.44
N THR A 169 23.74 -1.28 -5.21
CA THR A 169 22.36 -0.85 -5.35
C THR A 169 21.64 -0.80 -4.01
N ALA A 170 21.06 0.35 -3.69
CA ALA A 170 20.21 0.52 -2.51
C ALA A 170 18.82 -0.08 -2.77
N ASN A 171 18.72 -1.39 -2.56
CA ASN A 171 17.50 -2.15 -2.80
C ASN A 171 16.42 -1.85 -1.75
N ALA A 172 15.15 -2.11 -2.14
CA ALA A 172 14.04 -2.15 -1.20
C ALA A 172 14.23 -3.34 -0.20
N PRO A 173 13.78 -3.22 1.06
CA PRO A 173 13.00 -2.13 1.60
C PRO A 173 13.83 -0.91 2.07
N GLY A 174 15.15 -0.92 1.97
CA GLY A 174 16.02 0.17 2.42
C GLY A 174 15.89 1.42 1.55
N GLY A 175 16.27 1.29 0.28
CA GLY A 175 16.21 2.35 -0.70
C GLY A 175 17.24 3.48 -0.54
N ILE A 176 17.19 4.45 -1.42
CA ILE A 176 17.97 5.71 -1.36
C ILE A 176 17.17 6.80 -0.60
N LEU A 177 15.98 7.09 -1.05
CA LEU A 177 15.00 7.89 -0.31
C LEU A 177 14.03 6.93 0.38
N ARG A 178 14.04 6.90 1.70
CA ARG A 178 13.06 6.15 2.47
C ARG A 178 12.18 7.08 3.27
N VAL A 179 10.88 6.97 3.05
CA VAL A 179 9.86 7.71 3.80
C VAL A 179 8.99 6.72 4.55
N ASP A 180 9.01 6.80 5.86
CA ASP A 180 8.20 5.97 6.75
C ASP A 180 7.06 6.80 7.33
N GLY A 181 5.83 6.43 7.00
CA GLY A 181 4.62 6.97 7.61
C GLY A 181 4.40 6.44 9.02
N SER A 182 3.44 7.02 9.72
CA SER A 182 3.01 6.52 11.02
C SER A 182 1.75 5.67 10.89
N ASN A 183 1.53 4.79 11.88
CA ASN A 183 0.29 4.00 12.02
C ASN A 183 -0.92 4.86 12.33
N THR A 184 -0.72 6.15 12.64
CA THR A 184 -1.78 7.05 13.02
C THR A 184 -2.31 7.80 11.81
N ASP A 185 -3.60 8.04 11.81
CA ASP A 185 -4.29 8.84 10.82
C ASP A 185 -3.67 10.24 10.74
N GLY A 186 -3.21 10.64 9.55
CA GLY A 186 -2.79 12.01 9.29
C GLY A 186 -1.32 12.25 9.01
N SER A 187 -0.47 11.24 8.88
CA SER A 187 0.84 11.48 8.26
C SER A 187 0.65 11.66 6.77
N SER A 188 1.06 12.81 6.24
CA SER A 188 0.97 13.10 4.82
C SER A 188 2.32 13.61 4.29
N PHE A 189 2.63 13.17 3.08
CA PHE A 189 3.86 13.53 2.41
C PHE A 189 3.57 14.05 1.01
N ARG A 190 4.21 15.16 0.65
CA ARG A 190 4.26 15.64 -0.72
C ARG A 190 5.70 15.63 -1.22
N TRP A 191 5.93 15.00 -2.36
CA TRP A 191 7.21 15.06 -3.08
C TRP A 191 6.96 15.62 -4.47
N ASP A 192 7.47 16.80 -4.74
CA ASP A 192 7.14 17.51 -5.96
C ASP A 192 8.29 18.29 -6.57
N HIS A 193 8.19 18.59 -7.88
CA HIS A 193 9.13 19.40 -8.64
C HIS A 193 10.59 18.97 -8.45
N CYS A 194 10.81 17.67 -8.30
CA CYS A 194 12.13 17.07 -8.19
C CYS A 194 12.48 16.25 -9.44
N LYS A 195 13.76 15.97 -9.61
CA LYS A 195 14.23 15.04 -10.62
C LYS A 195 14.99 13.89 -9.97
N TRP A 196 14.56 12.67 -10.25
CA TRP A 196 15.25 11.43 -9.92
C TRP A 196 16.02 10.96 -11.16
N ASN A 197 17.33 11.18 -11.19
CA ASN A 197 18.15 11.05 -12.39
C ASN A 197 19.12 9.88 -12.27
N ASP A 198 18.68 8.71 -12.72
CA ASP A 198 19.49 7.50 -12.92
C ASP A 198 20.31 7.02 -11.70
N LEU A 199 19.71 7.06 -10.52
CA LEU A 199 20.36 6.68 -9.25
C LEU A 199 20.53 5.16 -9.10
N ASN A 200 21.55 4.74 -8.36
CA ASN A 200 21.81 3.34 -8.05
C ASN A 200 20.99 2.82 -6.86
N GLY A 201 19.69 2.85 -7.00
CA GLY A 201 18.73 2.39 -5.99
C GLY A 201 17.39 3.09 -6.11
N TYR A 202 16.52 2.90 -5.14
CA TYR A 202 15.10 3.16 -5.27
C TYR A 202 14.56 4.15 -4.23
N PRO A 203 13.55 4.96 -4.58
CA PRO A 203 12.71 5.59 -3.57
C PRO A 203 11.74 4.55 -2.99
N VAL A 204 11.54 4.61 -1.67
CA VAL A 204 10.71 3.68 -0.90
C VAL A 204 9.77 4.44 0.02
N PHE A 205 8.49 4.17 -0.08
CA PHE A 205 7.44 4.75 0.76
C PHE A 205 6.75 3.64 1.53
N ASP A 206 6.74 3.74 2.85
CA ASP A 206 6.08 2.74 3.70
C ASP A 206 5.01 3.39 4.57
N THR A 207 3.75 3.01 4.35
CA THR A 207 2.60 3.52 5.11
C THR A 207 2.45 5.04 4.98
N VAL A 208 2.62 5.55 3.77
CA VAL A 208 2.58 6.99 3.45
C VAL A 208 1.27 7.32 2.73
N LEU A 209 0.61 8.36 3.19
CA LEU A 209 -0.49 9.03 2.48
C LEU A 209 0.02 10.34 1.88
N GLY A 210 -0.65 10.80 0.84
CA GLY A 210 -0.33 12.07 0.21
C GLY A 210 -0.09 11.96 -1.29
N VAL A 211 0.82 12.79 -1.82
CA VAL A 211 0.99 12.91 -3.27
C VAL A 211 2.46 13.09 -3.68
N ILE A 212 2.82 12.39 -4.73
CA ILE A 212 4.08 12.51 -5.46
C ILE A 212 3.70 13.12 -6.81
N ASP A 213 4.05 14.40 -7.03
CA ASP A 213 3.53 15.15 -8.17
C ASP A 213 4.60 16.02 -8.86
N HIS A 214 4.43 16.22 -10.17
CA HIS A 214 5.31 17.08 -10.99
C HIS A 214 6.80 16.71 -10.89
N ASN A 215 7.13 15.44 -10.71
CA ASN A 215 8.51 14.97 -10.70
C ASN A 215 8.88 14.36 -12.06
N SER A 216 10.17 14.41 -12.34
CA SER A 216 10.76 13.69 -13.48
C SER A 216 11.60 12.52 -12.97
N PHE A 217 11.22 11.31 -13.34
CA PHE A 217 11.94 10.07 -13.06
C PHE A 217 12.61 9.58 -14.33
N VAL A 218 13.93 9.62 -14.37
CA VAL A 218 14.71 9.26 -15.56
C VAL A 218 15.57 8.04 -15.24
N ALA A 219 15.50 7.05 -16.13
CA ALA A 219 16.32 5.85 -16.10
C ALA A 219 16.94 5.58 -17.47
N THR A 220 18.25 5.74 -17.56
CA THR A 220 19.02 5.45 -18.79
C THR A 220 19.89 4.22 -18.63
N LEU A 221 20.63 4.12 -17.52
CA LEU A 221 21.55 3.02 -17.23
C LEU A 221 21.07 2.16 -16.05
N ARG A 222 20.21 2.69 -15.23
CA ARG A 222 19.76 2.06 -13.99
C ARG A 222 18.30 1.61 -14.11
N ARG A 223 17.87 0.78 -13.17
CA ARG A 223 16.48 0.38 -13.06
C ARG A 223 15.67 1.44 -12.33
N LEU A 224 14.61 1.92 -12.96
CA LEU A 224 13.62 2.77 -12.28
C LEU A 224 12.58 1.89 -11.59
N THR A 225 12.35 2.13 -10.33
CA THR A 225 11.20 1.56 -9.59
C THR A 225 10.95 2.37 -8.34
N VAL A 226 9.72 2.83 -8.13
CA VAL A 226 9.27 3.39 -6.86
C VAL A 226 8.60 2.28 -6.06
N TYR A 227 9.13 1.96 -4.88
CA TYR A 227 8.58 0.92 -4.01
C TYR A 227 7.58 1.49 -3.02
N ILE A 228 6.45 0.82 -2.88
CA ILE A 228 5.35 1.24 -2.02
C ILE A 228 4.96 0.10 -1.08
N TYR A 229 4.96 0.39 0.20
CA TYR A 229 4.58 -0.55 1.26
C TYR A 229 3.43 0.03 2.09
N GLY A 230 2.62 -0.83 2.66
CA GLY A 230 1.58 -0.51 3.63
C GLY A 230 1.76 -1.27 4.94
N SER A 231 3.01 -1.46 5.38
CA SER A 231 3.39 -2.40 6.44
C SER A 231 2.69 -2.16 7.77
N SER A 232 2.31 -0.93 8.05
CA SER A 232 1.60 -0.57 9.28
C SER A 232 0.09 -0.61 9.16
N TRP A 233 -0.45 -0.78 7.97
CA TRP A 233 -1.88 -0.88 7.73
C TRP A 233 -2.27 -2.35 7.55
N ASP A 234 -2.36 -2.76 6.29
CA ASP A 234 -2.84 -4.07 5.86
C ASP A 234 -1.69 -5.08 5.66
N GLY A 235 -0.45 -4.63 5.78
CA GLY A 235 0.75 -5.48 5.69
C GLY A 235 1.09 -6.20 6.97
N LYS A 236 0.31 -5.98 8.02
CA LYS A 236 0.45 -6.73 9.28
C LYS A 236 0.17 -8.20 9.06
N SER A 237 0.69 -8.98 9.99
CA SER A 237 0.35 -10.39 10.05
C SER A 237 -1.17 -10.56 10.01
N TYR A 238 -1.60 -11.46 9.30
CA TYR A 238 -2.86 -12.03 8.94
C TYR A 238 -3.92 -12.14 10.04
N GLY A 239 -3.88 -11.39 11.08
CA GLY A 239 -4.80 -11.55 12.18
C GLY A 239 -5.80 -10.41 12.36
N ASP A 240 -5.71 -9.34 11.58
CA ASP A 240 -6.51 -8.14 11.82
C ASP A 240 -7.80 -8.03 10.98
N GLY A 241 -7.98 -8.88 9.99
CA GLY A 241 -9.17 -8.89 9.13
C GLY A 241 -9.31 -7.69 8.20
N SER A 242 -8.37 -6.75 8.19
CA SER A 242 -8.45 -5.53 7.36
C SER A 242 -8.56 -5.82 5.87
N TRP A 243 -8.03 -6.95 5.43
CA TRP A 243 -8.12 -7.38 4.04
C TRP A 243 -9.52 -7.83 3.63
N ALA A 244 -10.38 -8.18 4.56
CA ALA A 244 -11.78 -8.48 4.29
C ALA A 244 -12.61 -7.21 4.06
N ALA A 245 -12.20 -6.10 4.65
CA ALA A 245 -12.89 -4.82 4.53
C ALA A 245 -12.75 -4.20 3.12
N PRO A 246 -13.64 -3.27 2.73
CA PRO A 246 -13.55 -2.55 1.47
C PRO A 246 -12.21 -1.83 1.30
N THR A 247 -11.76 -1.71 0.06
CA THR A 247 -10.53 -0.97 -0.29
C THR A 247 -10.69 0.53 -0.25
N ASN A 248 -11.93 1.05 -0.26
CA ASN A 248 -12.27 2.47 -0.32
C ASN A 248 -11.71 3.17 -1.57
N PHE A 249 -11.89 2.56 -2.74
CA PHE A 249 -11.53 3.20 -4.00
C PHE A 249 -12.12 4.60 -4.14
N GLY A 250 -11.37 5.53 -4.74
CA GLY A 250 -11.78 6.92 -4.89
C GLY A 250 -11.69 7.74 -3.60
N SER A 251 -10.97 7.30 -2.57
CA SER A 251 -10.77 8.02 -1.31
C SER A 251 -9.35 8.56 -1.15
N SER A 252 -9.11 9.30 -0.06
CA SER A 252 -7.78 9.78 0.32
C SER A 252 -6.86 8.72 0.94
N ASP A 253 -7.34 7.48 1.10
CA ASP A 253 -6.62 6.39 1.79
C ASP A 253 -5.52 5.74 0.94
N PHE A 254 -4.93 6.49 0.00
CA PHE A 254 -3.95 6.05 -0.98
C PHE A 254 -2.74 6.99 -1.03
N LEU A 255 -1.61 6.50 -1.52
CA LEU A 255 -0.51 7.33 -2.00
C LEU A 255 -0.73 7.63 -3.49
N PHE A 256 -0.79 8.92 -3.84
CA PHE A 256 -1.08 9.35 -5.20
C PHE A 256 0.21 9.69 -5.96
N PHE A 257 0.27 9.30 -7.23
CA PHE A 257 1.26 9.73 -8.21
C PHE A 257 0.51 10.51 -9.28
N GLU A 258 0.75 11.83 -9.37
CA GLU A 258 0.06 12.75 -10.28
C GLU A 258 1.04 13.59 -11.09
N ASP A 259 0.73 13.82 -12.35
CA ASP A 259 1.46 14.77 -13.19
C ASP A 259 2.99 14.53 -13.23
N ASN A 260 3.45 13.30 -13.03
CA ASN A 260 4.86 12.94 -13.13
C ASN A 260 5.22 12.50 -14.53
N ASP A 261 6.51 12.62 -14.87
CA ASP A 261 7.13 12.04 -16.06
C ASP A 261 8.00 10.84 -15.63
N PHE A 262 7.58 9.63 -16.03
CA PHE A 262 8.35 8.40 -15.89
C PHE A 262 8.97 8.05 -17.23
N HIS A 263 10.27 8.22 -17.33
CA HIS A 263 10.99 8.04 -18.58
C HIS A 263 12.10 6.99 -18.48
N SER A 264 11.99 5.93 -19.26
CA SER A 264 13.07 4.97 -19.50
C SER A 264 13.51 5.02 -20.97
N ASP A 265 14.80 5.01 -21.24
CA ASP A 265 15.30 4.93 -22.61
C ASP A 265 15.15 3.53 -23.25
N GLY A 266 14.66 2.56 -22.49
CA GLY A 266 14.37 1.21 -22.99
C GLY A 266 15.59 0.29 -23.05
N THR A 267 16.76 0.71 -22.62
CA THR A 267 17.97 -0.13 -22.62
C THR A 267 17.93 -1.19 -21.52
N VAL A 268 17.20 -0.95 -20.44
CA VAL A 268 17.01 -1.90 -19.34
C VAL A 268 15.66 -2.59 -19.50
N TYR A 269 15.67 -3.90 -19.63
CA TYR A 269 14.48 -4.72 -19.78
C TYR A 269 13.51 -4.56 -18.59
N MET A 270 12.23 -4.40 -18.88
CA MET A 270 11.15 -4.32 -17.91
C MET A 270 11.32 -3.23 -16.84
N GLN A 271 11.37 -1.98 -17.26
CA GLN A 271 11.28 -0.87 -16.30
C GLN A 271 9.89 -0.84 -15.65
N THR A 272 9.88 -0.92 -14.33
CA THR A 272 8.65 -0.78 -13.56
C THR A 272 8.64 0.56 -12.85
N ALA A 273 7.76 1.48 -13.25
CA ALA A 273 7.66 2.78 -12.58
C ALA A 273 7.25 2.62 -11.11
N THR A 274 6.41 1.63 -10.82
CA THR A 274 6.00 1.29 -9.45
C THR A 274 6.17 -0.19 -9.17
N ASP A 275 6.42 -0.54 -7.91
CA ASP A 275 6.31 -1.88 -7.38
C ASP A 275 5.78 -1.80 -5.94
N ALA A 276 4.72 -2.53 -5.62
CA ALA A 276 4.00 -2.35 -4.36
C ALA A 276 3.73 -3.68 -3.67
N LEU A 277 3.82 -3.70 -2.34
CA LEU A 277 3.57 -4.90 -1.54
C LEU A 277 3.18 -4.57 -0.09
N ALA A 278 2.98 -5.59 0.73
CA ALA A 278 2.71 -5.46 2.16
C ALA A 278 1.50 -4.56 2.47
N GLY A 279 0.39 -4.75 1.76
CA GLY A 279 -0.84 -3.99 2.00
C GLY A 279 -0.87 -2.60 1.39
N ALA A 280 0.06 -2.27 0.49
CA ALA A 280 0.12 -0.98 -0.18
C ALA A 280 -1.18 -0.62 -0.90
N ARG A 281 -1.49 0.66 -0.91
CA ARG A 281 -2.60 1.27 -1.65
C ARG A 281 -2.07 2.48 -2.38
N PHE A 282 -2.25 2.55 -3.69
CA PHE A 282 -1.74 3.66 -4.48
C PHE A 282 -2.58 3.98 -5.70
N VAL A 283 -2.48 5.22 -6.15
CA VAL A 283 -3.14 5.74 -7.34
C VAL A 283 -2.09 6.31 -8.28
N VAL A 284 -2.13 5.93 -9.55
CA VAL A 284 -1.28 6.49 -10.61
C VAL A 284 -2.20 7.15 -11.63
N ARG A 285 -2.16 8.49 -11.72
CA ARG A 285 -3.07 9.24 -12.59
C ARG A 285 -2.44 10.50 -13.17
N TYR A 286 -2.84 10.86 -14.38
CA TYR A 286 -2.39 12.05 -15.10
C TYR A 286 -0.88 12.09 -15.35
N ASN A 287 -0.18 10.95 -15.32
CA ASN A 287 1.25 10.88 -15.57
C ASN A 287 1.55 10.64 -17.06
N THR A 288 2.73 11.08 -17.49
CA THR A 288 3.36 10.62 -18.72
C THR A 288 4.26 9.44 -18.39
N ILE A 289 4.08 8.32 -19.08
CA ILE A 289 4.77 7.06 -18.81
C ILE A 289 5.40 6.57 -20.11
N TYR A 290 6.72 6.74 -20.22
CA TYR A 290 7.48 6.35 -21.40
C TYR A 290 8.33 5.11 -21.11
N ASN A 291 8.09 4.02 -21.87
CA ASN A 291 8.77 2.73 -21.73
C ASN A 291 8.78 2.15 -20.30
N CYS A 292 7.74 2.39 -19.54
CA CYS A 292 7.59 1.90 -18.17
C CYS A 292 6.26 1.16 -17.98
N GLN A 293 6.20 0.37 -16.93
CA GLN A 293 5.02 -0.39 -16.50
C GLN A 293 4.59 0.04 -15.10
N ILE A 294 3.31 -0.03 -14.81
CA ILE A 294 2.77 0.11 -13.45
C ILE A 294 2.51 -1.29 -12.90
N THR A 295 3.20 -1.66 -11.83
CA THR A 295 3.12 -3.02 -11.29
C THR A 295 3.01 -3.05 -9.77
N ASP A 296 2.64 -4.20 -9.25
CA ASP A 296 2.77 -4.58 -7.85
C ASP A 296 3.37 -5.98 -7.68
N HIS A 297 3.67 -6.33 -6.45
CA HIS A 297 4.15 -7.65 -6.05
C HIS A 297 3.09 -8.44 -5.30
N GLY A 298 3.08 -9.75 -5.53
CA GLY A 298 2.33 -10.70 -4.73
C GLY A 298 3.15 -11.28 -3.58
N THR A 299 2.70 -12.38 -3.04
CA THR A 299 3.35 -13.14 -1.97
C THR A 299 4.20 -14.30 -2.49
N GLU A 300 4.72 -14.19 -3.69
CA GLU A 300 5.51 -15.24 -4.35
C GLU A 300 6.90 -15.48 -3.77
N SER A 301 7.39 -14.59 -2.92
CA SER A 301 8.71 -14.74 -2.30
C SER A 301 8.58 -15.03 -0.81
N GLY A 302 9.40 -15.93 -0.32
CA GLY A 302 9.48 -16.22 1.12
C GLY A 302 9.77 -14.97 1.95
N GLY A 303 9.10 -14.85 3.09
CA GLY A 303 9.25 -13.73 4.02
C GLY A 303 8.33 -12.54 3.75
N ARG A 304 7.55 -12.53 2.68
CA ARG A 304 6.48 -11.56 2.44
C ARG A 304 5.21 -12.03 3.14
N ILE A 305 4.55 -11.11 3.82
CA ILE A 305 3.34 -11.43 4.60
C ILE A 305 2.11 -11.32 3.70
N ARG A 306 2.02 -10.25 2.92
CA ARG A 306 0.92 -9.95 1.99
C ARG A 306 1.45 -9.23 0.75
N GLY A 307 0.70 -9.32 -0.33
CA GLY A 307 0.90 -8.50 -1.51
C GLY A 307 0.41 -7.06 -1.33
N SER A 308 0.24 -6.35 -2.42
CA SER A 308 -0.41 -5.04 -2.46
C SER A 308 -1.92 -5.18 -2.31
N LYS A 309 -2.59 -4.22 -1.68
CA LYS A 309 -4.03 -4.28 -1.43
C LYS A 309 -4.87 -3.69 -2.55
N ALA A 310 -4.52 -2.52 -3.03
CA ALA A 310 -5.33 -1.80 -4.00
C ALA A 310 -4.51 -0.87 -4.90
N MET A 311 -4.91 -0.78 -6.16
CA MET A 311 -4.27 0.02 -7.19
C MET A 311 -5.34 0.68 -8.08
N GLU A 312 -5.24 2.00 -8.27
CA GLU A 312 -6.01 2.73 -9.27
C GLU A 312 -5.04 3.32 -10.31
N VAL A 313 -5.25 3.04 -11.58
CA VAL A 313 -4.39 3.50 -12.68
C VAL A 313 -5.26 4.11 -13.76
N TYR A 314 -5.29 5.44 -13.87
CA TYR A 314 -6.20 6.11 -14.79
C TYR A 314 -5.74 7.48 -15.27
N ASN A 315 -6.28 7.90 -16.42
CA ASN A 315 -5.96 9.18 -17.07
C ASN A 315 -4.45 9.38 -17.33
N ASN A 316 -3.69 8.29 -17.49
CA ASN A 316 -2.28 8.38 -17.84
C ASN A 316 -2.08 8.33 -19.37
N THR A 317 -1.00 8.97 -19.82
CA THR A 317 -0.52 8.84 -21.19
C THR A 317 0.67 7.90 -21.23
N TYR A 318 0.45 6.70 -21.76
CA TYR A 318 1.50 5.71 -21.98
C TYR A 318 2.02 5.85 -23.41
N THR A 319 3.34 5.97 -23.54
CA THR A 319 4.03 5.92 -24.84
C THR A 319 5.19 4.93 -24.74
N GLY A 320 5.49 4.26 -25.83
CA GLY A 320 6.56 3.28 -25.83
C GLY A 320 7.11 3.04 -27.23
N THR A 321 8.35 2.60 -27.31
CA THR A 321 8.99 2.13 -28.51
C THR A 321 9.36 0.67 -28.33
N ASN A 322 8.59 -0.22 -28.94
CA ASN A 322 8.97 -1.63 -29.04
C ASN A 322 8.99 -2.43 -27.72
N LEU A 323 8.25 -1.98 -26.73
CA LEU A 323 8.10 -2.76 -25.50
C LEU A 323 7.15 -3.93 -25.73
N ALA A 324 7.35 -4.96 -24.92
CA ALA A 324 6.42 -6.07 -24.81
C ALA A 324 4.98 -5.57 -24.57
N ASN A 325 4.02 -6.43 -24.79
CA ASN A 325 2.57 -6.15 -24.70
C ASN A 325 2.09 -5.60 -23.33
N PHE A 326 2.97 -5.52 -22.33
CA PHE A 326 2.57 -5.21 -20.96
C PHE A 326 2.67 -3.70 -20.67
N VAL A 327 1.54 -3.10 -20.32
CA VAL A 327 1.46 -1.73 -19.78
C VAL A 327 1.52 -1.74 -18.25
N GLY A 328 1.26 -2.89 -17.65
CA GLY A 328 1.32 -3.09 -16.21
C GLY A 328 0.84 -4.46 -15.80
N GLY A 329 0.75 -4.66 -14.51
CA GLY A 329 0.24 -5.91 -13.97
C GLY A 329 0.12 -5.90 -12.47
N SER A 330 -0.82 -6.70 -11.97
CA SER A 330 -0.99 -6.95 -10.56
C SER A 330 -0.85 -8.44 -10.25
N ARG A 331 -0.16 -8.73 -9.15
CA ARG A 331 -0.02 -10.07 -8.58
C ARG A 331 -0.76 -10.19 -7.25
N SER A 332 -1.46 -9.13 -6.84
CA SER A 332 -2.16 -9.12 -5.55
C SER A 332 -3.30 -8.11 -5.44
N SER A 333 -3.23 -6.95 -6.07
CA SER A 333 -4.20 -5.87 -5.84
C SER A 333 -5.58 -6.12 -6.42
N ARG A 334 -6.58 -5.45 -5.84
CA ARG A 334 -7.78 -5.03 -6.55
C ARG A 334 -7.36 -3.88 -7.44
N VAL A 335 -7.75 -3.92 -8.71
CA VAL A 335 -7.26 -2.99 -9.72
C VAL A 335 -8.42 -2.27 -10.37
N LEU A 336 -8.31 -0.93 -10.44
CA LEU A 336 -9.07 -0.12 -11.39
C LEU A 336 -8.10 0.38 -12.46
N PHE A 337 -8.36 0.05 -13.72
CA PHE A 337 -7.54 0.43 -14.85
C PHE A 337 -8.42 1.09 -15.92
N HIS A 338 -8.39 2.43 -16.01
CA HIS A 338 -9.35 3.11 -16.88
C HIS A 338 -8.89 4.45 -17.44
N ASP A 339 -9.52 4.86 -18.52
CA ASP A 339 -9.33 6.17 -19.15
C ASP A 339 -7.85 6.48 -19.49
N ASN A 340 -7.01 5.46 -19.72
CA ASN A 340 -5.62 5.65 -20.10
C ASN A 340 -5.47 5.76 -21.62
N ASN A 341 -4.64 6.69 -22.07
CA ASN A 341 -4.23 6.82 -23.46
C ASN A 341 -2.93 6.03 -23.68
N ILE A 342 -2.99 4.96 -24.48
CA ILE A 342 -1.88 4.01 -24.66
C ILE A 342 -1.48 3.95 -26.13
N THR A 343 -0.24 4.35 -26.44
CA THR A 343 0.31 4.37 -27.78
C THR A 343 1.73 3.80 -27.81
N GLY A 344 2.16 3.24 -28.96
CA GLY A 344 3.51 2.71 -29.13
C GLY A 344 3.79 1.36 -28.48
N TYR A 345 2.83 0.81 -27.75
CA TYR A 345 2.84 -0.59 -27.31
C TYR A 345 2.33 -1.48 -28.44
N SER A 346 2.46 -2.79 -28.31
CA SER A 346 1.96 -3.71 -29.35
C SER A 346 0.46 -3.53 -29.61
N ASN A 347 -0.03 -4.13 -30.68
CA ASN A 347 -1.43 -4.03 -31.10
C ASN A 347 -2.46 -4.54 -30.09
N ASN A 348 -2.04 -5.21 -29.02
CA ASN A 348 -2.88 -5.70 -27.95
C ASN A 348 -2.19 -5.47 -26.59
N PRO A 349 -2.12 -4.24 -26.10
CA PRO A 349 -1.53 -4.00 -24.79
C PRO A 349 -2.34 -4.67 -23.71
N ILE A 350 -1.67 -5.23 -22.71
CA ILE A 350 -2.29 -5.94 -21.62
C ILE A 350 -1.88 -5.39 -20.27
N PHE A 351 -2.83 -5.40 -19.33
CA PHE A 351 -2.57 -5.30 -17.91
C PHE A 351 -2.73 -6.70 -17.31
N SER A 352 -1.64 -7.29 -16.82
CA SER A 352 -1.62 -8.67 -16.37
C SER A 352 -2.23 -8.83 -14.97
N LEU A 353 -3.05 -9.86 -14.77
CA LEU A 353 -3.57 -10.25 -13.47
C LEU A 353 -3.10 -11.67 -13.15
N GLY A 354 -2.21 -11.81 -12.18
CA GLY A 354 -1.62 -13.09 -11.82
C GLY A 354 -1.96 -13.54 -10.40
N ASN A 355 -2.33 -14.81 -10.24
CA ASN A 355 -2.44 -15.42 -8.92
C ASN A 355 -1.10 -16.07 -8.58
N TRP A 356 -0.25 -15.36 -7.82
CA TRP A 356 1.12 -15.78 -7.55
C TRP A 356 1.31 -16.53 -6.24
N ARG A 357 0.26 -16.69 -5.45
CA ARG A 357 0.33 -17.52 -4.23
C ARG A 357 0.33 -19.01 -4.49
N ASN A 358 0.10 -19.40 -5.71
CA ASN A 358 0.09 -20.81 -6.12
C ASN A 358 1.43 -21.52 -5.95
N PHE A 359 2.51 -20.77 -5.73
CA PHE A 359 3.86 -21.32 -5.80
C PHE A 359 4.36 -21.98 -4.54
N PHE A 360 4.08 -21.33 -3.42
CA PHE A 360 4.69 -21.70 -2.15
C PHE A 360 3.64 -21.74 -1.07
N PRO A 361 3.72 -22.70 -0.15
CA PRO A 361 2.96 -22.65 1.07
C PRO A 361 3.51 -21.54 1.95
N PHE A 362 2.92 -20.34 1.89
CA PHE A 362 3.25 -19.23 2.77
C PHE A 362 2.42 -19.32 4.03
N SER A 363 3.08 -19.46 5.17
CA SER A 363 2.38 -19.45 6.45
C SER A 363 1.89 -18.05 6.80
N PRO A 364 0.64 -17.90 7.23
CA PRO A 364 -0.44 -18.88 7.36
C PRO A 364 -1.24 -19.06 6.07
N TRP A 365 -0.94 -18.29 5.00
CA TRP A 365 -1.76 -18.15 3.81
C TRP A 365 -1.72 -19.38 2.91
N GLY A 366 -0.68 -20.22 3.02
CA GLY A 366 -0.49 -21.39 2.17
C GLY A 366 -0.37 -21.03 0.70
N GLY A 367 -0.36 -22.02 -0.15
CA GLY A 367 -0.70 -21.86 -1.57
C GLY A 367 -2.22 -21.72 -1.70
N ALA A 368 -2.71 -21.12 -2.77
CA ALA A 368 -4.12 -21.08 -3.09
C ALA A 368 -4.64 -22.46 -3.54
N ASP A 369 -4.25 -23.51 -2.86
CA ASP A 369 -4.54 -24.91 -3.15
C ASP A 369 -5.67 -25.50 -2.28
N GLY A 370 -6.21 -24.71 -1.39
CA GLY A 370 -7.28 -25.15 -0.54
C GLY A 370 -6.87 -25.75 0.80
N THR A 371 -5.60 -25.75 1.13
CA THR A 371 -5.11 -26.37 2.37
C THR A 371 -5.08 -25.43 3.56
N ASN A 372 -5.22 -24.14 3.32
CA ASN A 372 -5.17 -23.11 4.34
C ASN A 372 -6.55 -22.43 4.48
N PRO A 373 -7.11 -22.30 5.67
CA PRO A 373 -8.44 -21.72 5.86
C PRO A 373 -8.59 -20.28 5.38
N TRP A 374 -7.49 -19.54 5.17
CA TRP A 374 -7.50 -18.18 4.63
C TRP A 374 -7.62 -18.12 3.11
N ASP A 375 -7.36 -19.23 2.44
CA ASP A 375 -7.27 -19.33 0.98
C ASP A 375 -8.38 -20.18 0.38
N VAL A 376 -9.23 -20.76 1.20
CA VAL A 376 -10.12 -21.84 0.78
C VAL A 376 -11.52 -21.70 1.26
N ASN A 377 -12.42 -22.30 0.48
CA ASN A 377 -13.81 -22.43 0.81
C ASN A 377 -14.09 -23.70 1.63
N GLU A 378 -13.23 -24.70 1.55
CA GLU A 378 -13.42 -26.00 2.20
C GLU A 378 -12.14 -26.50 2.87
N PRO A 379 -12.17 -26.83 4.17
CA PRO A 379 -11.01 -27.36 4.87
C PRO A 379 -10.71 -28.82 4.49
N ASN A 380 -11.69 -29.55 3.99
CA ASN A 380 -11.58 -30.96 3.59
C ASN A 380 -11.49 -31.10 2.07
N PRO A 381 -10.76 -32.10 1.56
CA PRO A 381 -10.77 -32.41 0.14
C PRO A 381 -12.14 -32.93 -0.30
N PHE A 382 -12.55 -32.55 -1.49
CA PHE A 382 -13.77 -33.11 -2.13
C PHE A 382 -13.57 -34.51 -2.64
N PHE A 383 -12.31 -34.88 -2.91
CA PHE A 383 -11.91 -36.18 -3.36
C PHE A 383 -10.47 -36.49 -2.96
N THR A 384 -10.22 -37.75 -2.62
CA THR A 384 -8.88 -38.31 -2.43
C THR A 384 -8.73 -39.54 -3.30
N GLY A 385 -7.56 -39.75 -3.89
CA GLY A 385 -7.34 -40.89 -4.78
C GLY A 385 -5.87 -41.15 -5.05
N THR A 386 -5.63 -42.04 -6.00
CA THR A 386 -4.27 -42.48 -6.38
C THR A 386 -4.13 -42.42 -7.89
N ALA A 387 -2.98 -41.91 -8.35
CA ALA A 387 -2.62 -41.92 -9.76
C ALA A 387 -2.40 -43.34 -10.25
N ALA A 388 -3.16 -43.76 -11.28
CA ALA A 388 -3.10 -45.10 -11.85
C ALA A 388 -1.83 -45.36 -12.65
N SER A 389 -1.26 -44.30 -13.22
CA SER A 389 -0.05 -44.29 -14.04
C SER A 389 0.70 -43.00 -13.88
N ASN A 390 1.90 -42.93 -14.46
CA ASN A 390 2.61 -41.65 -14.61
C ASN A 390 1.75 -40.68 -15.44
N SER A 391 1.75 -39.43 -15.08
CA SER A 391 1.04 -38.40 -15.87
C SER A 391 1.66 -38.26 -17.27
N SER A 392 0.82 -38.04 -18.26
CA SER A 392 1.21 -37.69 -19.62
C SER A 392 1.03 -36.20 -19.81
N GLY A 393 2.13 -35.44 -19.85
CA GLY A 393 2.06 -33.99 -19.84
C GLY A 393 1.28 -33.50 -18.61
N THR A 394 0.22 -32.74 -18.83
CA THR A 394 -0.67 -32.18 -17.79
C THR A 394 -1.95 -33.02 -17.58
N THR A 395 -1.89 -34.33 -17.82
CA THR A 395 -3.03 -35.24 -17.64
C THR A 395 -2.65 -36.40 -16.75
N VAL A 396 -3.47 -36.71 -15.75
CA VAL A 396 -3.34 -37.85 -14.85
C VAL A 396 -4.59 -38.74 -14.88
N THR A 397 -4.38 -40.05 -14.91
CA THR A 397 -5.46 -41.04 -14.71
C THR A 397 -5.53 -41.41 -13.24
N VAL A 398 -6.73 -41.45 -12.69
CA VAL A 398 -6.98 -41.70 -11.27
C VAL A 398 -7.68 -43.05 -11.09
N SER A 399 -7.12 -43.88 -10.23
CA SER A 399 -7.61 -45.22 -9.98
C SER A 399 -8.98 -45.18 -9.31
N GLY A 400 -9.92 -46.00 -9.82
CA GLY A 400 -11.23 -46.22 -9.18
C GLY A 400 -12.17 -45.01 -9.20
N SER A 401 -11.83 -43.95 -9.90
CA SER A 401 -12.73 -42.79 -10.04
C SER A 401 -13.82 -43.06 -11.10
N ASN A 402 -14.98 -42.46 -10.89
CA ASN A 402 -16.12 -42.53 -11.83
C ASN A 402 -16.87 -41.18 -11.77
N TRP A 403 -16.23 -40.13 -12.28
CA TRP A 403 -16.76 -38.78 -12.22
C TRP A 403 -17.65 -38.42 -13.41
N THR A 404 -18.51 -37.45 -13.20
CA THR A 404 -19.19 -36.80 -14.32
C THR A 404 -18.14 -35.95 -15.09
N PRO A 405 -18.09 -36.02 -16.42
CA PRO A 405 -17.21 -35.18 -17.21
C PRO A 405 -17.41 -33.71 -16.89
N LYS A 406 -16.29 -32.98 -16.75
CA LYS A 406 -16.21 -31.55 -16.36
C LYS A 406 -16.65 -31.25 -14.92
N GLN A 407 -16.88 -32.23 -14.08
CA GLN A 407 -17.28 -32.06 -12.67
C GLN A 407 -16.30 -31.19 -11.89
N TRP A 408 -15.01 -31.31 -12.15
CA TRP A 408 -13.92 -30.68 -11.40
C TRP A 408 -13.35 -29.44 -12.06
N VAL A 409 -13.97 -28.89 -13.10
CA VAL A 409 -13.49 -27.67 -13.74
C VAL A 409 -13.50 -26.50 -12.74
N GLY A 410 -12.35 -25.82 -12.60
CA GLY A 410 -12.18 -24.72 -11.66
C GLY A 410 -11.76 -25.14 -10.24
N TYR A 411 -11.68 -26.44 -9.97
CA TYR A 411 -11.06 -26.96 -8.75
C TYR A 411 -9.54 -27.11 -8.95
N THR A 412 -8.84 -27.40 -7.86
CA THR A 412 -7.42 -27.75 -7.91
C THR A 412 -7.21 -29.24 -7.67
N ILE A 413 -6.19 -29.78 -8.33
CA ILE A 413 -5.63 -31.09 -8.01
C ILE A 413 -4.32 -30.88 -7.28
N ARG A 414 -4.14 -31.57 -6.16
CA ARG A 414 -2.94 -31.54 -5.33
C ARG A 414 -2.33 -32.92 -5.23
N ARG A 415 -1.01 -32.99 -5.43
CA ARG A 415 -0.24 -34.19 -5.14
C ARG A 415 0.13 -34.21 -3.65
N THR A 416 -0.22 -35.28 -2.94
CA THR A 416 0.03 -35.44 -1.51
C THR A 416 1.13 -36.44 -1.19
N SER A 417 1.59 -37.24 -2.18
CA SER A 417 2.81 -38.05 -2.09
C SER A 417 3.66 -37.89 -3.36
N ASN A 418 4.93 -38.23 -3.28
CA ASN A 418 5.86 -38.08 -4.39
C ASN A 418 6.71 -39.35 -4.52
N LYS A 419 6.28 -40.25 -5.38
CA LYS A 419 6.89 -41.58 -5.52
C LYS A 419 8.15 -41.59 -6.37
N CYS A 420 8.27 -40.71 -7.33
CA CYS A 420 9.39 -40.76 -8.27
C CYS A 420 9.95 -39.41 -8.70
N ASN A 421 9.51 -38.32 -8.14
CA ASN A 421 9.85 -37.02 -8.66
C ASN A 421 10.34 -36.06 -7.58
N SER A 422 11.46 -35.40 -7.82
CA SER A 422 12.01 -34.34 -6.97
C SER A 422 11.33 -32.98 -7.16
N ASN A 423 10.31 -32.90 -8.04
CA ASN A 423 9.57 -31.69 -8.30
C ASN A 423 8.86 -31.19 -7.04
N SER A 424 9.06 -29.93 -6.70
CA SER A 424 8.48 -29.28 -5.51
C SER A 424 7.03 -28.83 -5.73
N ILE A 425 6.52 -28.79 -6.97
CA ILE A 425 5.16 -28.38 -7.26
C ILE A 425 4.19 -29.50 -6.88
N THR A 426 3.21 -29.12 -6.09
CA THR A 426 2.29 -30.07 -5.50
C THR A 426 0.86 -29.93 -6.00
N PHE A 427 0.50 -28.86 -6.72
CA PHE A 427 -0.87 -28.63 -7.17
C PHE A 427 -0.95 -27.88 -8.51
N ALA A 428 -2.12 -27.98 -9.17
CA ALA A 428 -2.45 -27.27 -10.40
C ALA A 428 -3.98 -27.06 -10.52
N TRP A 429 -4.39 -26.18 -11.43
CA TRP A 429 -5.80 -25.91 -11.71
C TRP A 429 -6.38 -26.95 -12.68
N ILE A 430 -7.54 -27.50 -12.36
CA ILE A 430 -8.23 -28.48 -13.21
C ILE A 430 -8.95 -27.73 -14.34
N GLN A 431 -8.58 -28.06 -15.58
CA GLN A 431 -9.21 -27.52 -16.79
C GLN A 431 -10.37 -28.39 -17.25
N SER A 432 -10.20 -29.69 -17.16
CA SER A 432 -11.23 -30.65 -17.53
C SER A 432 -11.03 -31.98 -16.82
N ASN A 433 -12.08 -32.80 -16.77
CA ASN A 433 -12.00 -34.18 -16.38
C ASN A 433 -12.94 -35.03 -17.22
N THR A 434 -12.57 -36.32 -17.41
CA THR A 434 -13.44 -37.41 -17.82
C THR A 434 -13.92 -38.17 -16.60
N SER A 435 -14.43 -39.38 -16.79
CA SER A 435 -14.80 -40.25 -15.65
C SER A 435 -13.60 -40.65 -14.77
N ASN A 436 -12.40 -40.73 -15.34
CA ASN A 436 -11.22 -41.19 -14.62
C ASN A 436 -9.91 -40.44 -14.94
N THR A 437 -9.95 -39.38 -15.72
CA THR A 437 -8.77 -38.55 -16.00
C THR A 437 -9.01 -37.10 -15.61
N ILE A 438 -7.95 -36.43 -15.21
CA ILE A 438 -7.92 -34.99 -14.96
C ILE A 438 -6.89 -34.38 -15.87
N SER A 439 -7.27 -33.33 -16.62
CA SER A 439 -6.38 -32.44 -17.33
C SER A 439 -6.29 -31.13 -16.55
N TYR A 440 -5.07 -30.66 -16.29
CA TYR A 440 -4.79 -29.49 -15.46
C TYR A 440 -3.85 -28.54 -16.17
N THR A 441 -3.88 -27.27 -15.79
CA THR A 441 -2.90 -26.30 -16.24
C THR A 441 -1.68 -26.34 -15.36
N ASP A 442 -0.54 -26.06 -15.97
CA ASP A 442 0.57 -25.47 -15.24
C ASP A 442 0.05 -24.21 -14.54
N ASN A 443 0.37 -24.05 -13.27
CA ASN A 443 -0.11 -22.93 -12.46
C ASN A 443 0.53 -21.59 -12.84
N GLY A 444 1.30 -21.53 -13.93
CA GLY A 444 2.01 -20.33 -14.38
C GLY A 444 3.13 -19.88 -13.46
N ALA A 445 3.56 -20.76 -12.60
CA ALA A 445 4.53 -20.52 -11.56
C ALA A 445 5.95 -20.30 -12.10
N TYR A 446 6.65 -19.31 -11.58
CA TYR A 446 8.07 -19.13 -11.86
C TYR A 446 8.92 -19.45 -10.62
N PRO A 447 9.98 -20.22 -10.72
CA PRO A 447 10.42 -21.05 -11.85
C PRO A 447 9.54 -22.30 -12.00
N THR A 448 9.12 -22.55 -13.21
CA THR A 448 8.28 -23.71 -13.50
C THR A 448 9.07 -25.00 -13.39
N PRO A 449 8.65 -25.93 -12.53
CA PRO A 449 8.42 -27.26 -12.99
C PRO A 449 6.92 -27.57 -12.93
N SER A 450 6.38 -28.15 -13.99
CA SER A 450 4.98 -28.56 -14.06
C SER A 450 4.67 -29.64 -13.02
N LEU A 451 3.45 -29.62 -12.48
CA LEU A 451 2.96 -30.72 -11.65
C LEU A 451 3.00 -32.03 -12.47
N ALA A 452 3.66 -33.04 -11.94
CA ALA A 452 3.68 -34.35 -12.50
C ALA A 452 3.33 -35.40 -11.45
N PHE A 453 2.63 -36.44 -11.86
CA PHE A 453 2.30 -37.60 -11.02
C PHE A 453 3.05 -38.83 -11.49
N CYS A 454 3.42 -39.66 -10.54
CA CYS A 454 3.89 -41.02 -10.80
C CYS A 454 2.83 -42.02 -10.39
N ALA A 455 2.86 -43.21 -10.99
CA ALA A 455 1.99 -44.28 -10.58
C ALA A 455 2.07 -44.53 -9.07
N GLY A 456 0.92 -44.57 -8.42
CA GLY A 456 0.82 -44.72 -6.98
C GLY A 456 0.99 -43.42 -6.16
N ASP A 457 1.19 -42.24 -6.78
CA ASP A 457 1.10 -40.99 -6.06
C ASP A 457 -0.31 -40.75 -5.54
N THR A 458 -0.43 -40.35 -4.30
CA THR A 458 -1.70 -39.92 -3.74
C THR A 458 -2.00 -38.47 -4.13
N LEU A 459 -3.27 -38.18 -4.33
CA LEU A 459 -3.77 -36.88 -4.72
C LEU A 459 -5.08 -36.52 -4.01
N GLU A 460 -5.39 -35.27 -3.99
CA GLU A 460 -6.66 -34.73 -3.53
C GLU A 460 -7.17 -33.63 -4.48
N ILE A 461 -8.48 -33.47 -4.52
CA ILE A 461 -9.17 -32.40 -5.23
C ILE A 461 -9.77 -31.47 -4.19
N ARG A 462 -9.47 -30.18 -4.32
CA ARG A 462 -9.95 -29.13 -3.43
C ARG A 462 -10.63 -28.04 -4.23
N LYS A 463 -11.66 -27.45 -3.65
CA LYS A 463 -12.19 -26.21 -4.16
C LYS A 463 -11.31 -25.08 -3.65
N VAL A 464 -10.87 -24.23 -4.57
CA VAL A 464 -10.10 -23.04 -4.24
C VAL A 464 -10.87 -21.83 -4.72
N ASP A 465 -11.18 -20.94 -3.81
CA ASP A 465 -11.58 -19.59 -4.16
C ASP A 465 -10.36 -18.68 -4.17
N HIS A 466 -10.57 -17.42 -4.36
CA HIS A 466 -9.51 -16.43 -4.47
C HIS A 466 -9.05 -16.01 -3.08
N ALA A 467 -7.74 -16.09 -2.82
CA ALA A 467 -7.18 -15.61 -1.58
C ALA A 467 -7.38 -14.09 -1.43
N LEU A 468 -7.46 -13.61 -0.19
CA LEU A 468 -7.73 -12.21 0.11
C LEU A 468 -6.74 -11.24 -0.51
N ASP A 469 -5.50 -11.67 -0.68
CA ASP A 469 -4.39 -10.89 -1.23
C ASP A 469 -4.02 -11.30 -2.66
N GLN A 470 -5.01 -11.66 -3.47
CA GLN A 470 -4.84 -11.93 -4.90
C GLN A 470 -5.65 -10.94 -5.75
N PRO A 471 -5.32 -10.77 -7.05
CA PRO A 471 -6.02 -9.82 -7.91
C PRO A 471 -7.52 -10.05 -7.97
N GLY A 472 -8.28 -9.03 -7.68
CA GLY A 472 -9.72 -9.12 -7.54
C GLY A 472 -10.14 -9.89 -6.29
N ARG A 473 -11.36 -9.67 -5.86
CA ARG A 473 -11.94 -10.40 -4.73
C ARG A 473 -13.38 -10.71 -5.05
N ALA A 474 -13.64 -11.95 -5.40
CA ALA A 474 -15.02 -12.43 -5.58
C ALA A 474 -15.60 -12.87 -4.25
N GLY A 475 -16.92 -12.97 -4.20
CA GLY A 475 -17.60 -13.58 -3.06
C GLY A 475 -17.10 -15.00 -2.85
N GLY A 476 -16.68 -15.29 -1.66
CA GLY A 476 -16.22 -16.60 -1.24
C GLY A 476 -16.70 -16.87 0.17
N SER A 477 -16.78 -18.14 0.51
CA SER A 477 -17.25 -18.59 1.80
C SER A 477 -16.24 -18.33 2.92
N LEU A 478 -14.99 -18.12 2.60
CA LEU A 478 -13.89 -18.06 3.55
C LEU A 478 -14.13 -17.10 4.73
N ILE A 479 -14.65 -15.90 4.43
CA ILE A 479 -14.83 -14.85 5.44
C ILE A 479 -16.29 -14.38 5.53
N THR A 480 -17.19 -15.02 4.80
CA THR A 480 -18.60 -14.64 4.75
C THR A 480 -19.47 -15.35 5.77
N GLY A 481 -18.90 -16.18 6.65
CA GLY A 481 -19.64 -16.97 7.65
C GLY A 481 -20.04 -18.36 7.19
N GLU A 482 -19.68 -18.75 5.95
CA GLU A 482 -19.82 -20.11 5.45
C GLU A 482 -18.60 -20.97 5.84
N THR A 483 -18.41 -22.10 5.20
CA THR A 483 -17.28 -23.01 5.50
C THR A 483 -16.05 -22.65 4.64
N PRO A 484 -14.85 -22.49 5.22
CA PRO A 484 -14.54 -22.47 6.65
C PRO A 484 -15.03 -21.18 7.33
N VAL A 485 -15.33 -21.28 8.62
CA VAL A 485 -15.79 -20.13 9.41
C VAL A 485 -14.70 -19.08 9.46
N ARG A 486 -15.08 -17.83 9.23
CA ARG A 486 -14.15 -16.70 9.37
C ARG A 486 -13.55 -16.64 10.78
N PRO A 487 -12.32 -16.15 10.92
CA PRO A 487 -11.72 -15.94 12.23
C PRO A 487 -12.51 -14.94 13.08
N SER A 488 -12.50 -15.14 14.39
CA SER A 488 -13.12 -14.21 15.32
C SER A 488 -12.51 -12.80 15.18
N GLY A 489 -13.36 -11.78 15.11
CA GLY A 489 -12.93 -10.39 14.96
C GLY A 489 -12.66 -9.94 13.52
N TRP A 490 -12.79 -10.81 12.54
CA TRP A 490 -12.70 -10.42 11.13
C TRP A 490 -14.06 -9.99 10.59
N ASN A 491 -14.04 -9.00 9.69
CA ASN A 491 -15.24 -8.62 8.95
C ASN A 491 -15.59 -9.69 7.92
N ASP A 492 -16.84 -9.69 7.48
CA ASP A 492 -17.24 -10.46 6.30
C ASP A 492 -16.48 -9.98 5.07
N GLN A 493 -16.13 -10.91 4.20
CA GLN A 493 -15.44 -10.59 2.96
C GLN A 493 -16.35 -9.78 2.03
N VAL A 494 -15.84 -8.65 1.57
CA VAL A 494 -16.50 -7.83 0.55
C VAL A 494 -16.06 -8.29 -0.84
N THR A 495 -16.99 -8.42 -1.76
CA THR A 495 -16.68 -8.69 -3.17
C THR A 495 -16.10 -7.43 -3.83
N GLU A 496 -14.90 -7.52 -4.36
CA GLU A 496 -14.20 -6.42 -5.02
C GLU A 496 -13.39 -6.91 -6.22
N PRO A 497 -14.03 -7.20 -7.34
CA PRO A 497 -13.33 -7.54 -8.57
C PRO A 497 -12.46 -6.39 -9.10
N CYS A 498 -11.51 -6.71 -9.97
CA CYS A 498 -10.82 -5.71 -10.78
C CYS A 498 -11.72 -5.22 -11.92
N TYR A 499 -11.58 -3.95 -12.31
CA TYR A 499 -12.36 -3.38 -13.41
C TYR A 499 -11.45 -2.63 -14.39
N ALA A 500 -11.68 -2.79 -15.70
CA ALA A 500 -11.02 -2.02 -16.75
C ALA A 500 -12.04 -1.45 -17.72
N TRP A 501 -11.86 -0.16 -18.12
CA TRP A 501 -12.70 0.50 -19.14
C TRP A 501 -11.97 1.68 -19.79
N ASN A 502 -12.38 2.06 -20.99
CA ASN A 502 -11.89 3.23 -21.73
C ASN A 502 -10.36 3.29 -21.92
N ASN A 503 -9.70 2.16 -22.11
CA ASN A 503 -8.24 2.10 -22.31
C ASN A 503 -7.85 1.79 -23.78
N GLY A 504 -8.70 2.15 -24.75
CA GLY A 504 -8.51 1.76 -26.15
C GLY A 504 -8.56 0.25 -26.32
N GLN A 505 -7.49 -0.35 -26.83
CA GLN A 505 -7.40 -1.81 -27.01
C GLN A 505 -6.80 -2.54 -25.81
N ALA A 506 -6.32 -1.82 -24.81
CA ALA A 506 -5.72 -2.43 -23.63
C ALA A 506 -6.79 -3.12 -22.77
N ARG A 507 -6.48 -4.32 -22.30
CA ARG A 507 -7.37 -5.17 -21.53
C ARG A 507 -6.63 -5.93 -20.44
N PHE A 508 -7.39 -6.50 -19.51
CA PHE A 508 -6.82 -7.48 -18.60
C PHE A 508 -6.42 -8.77 -19.32
N SER A 509 -5.32 -9.35 -18.88
CA SER A 509 -4.90 -10.70 -19.23
C SER A 509 -4.65 -11.46 -17.95
N ALA A 510 -5.45 -12.49 -17.70
CA ALA A 510 -5.44 -13.20 -16.43
C ALA A 510 -4.71 -14.54 -16.53
N GLY A 511 -3.91 -14.82 -15.51
CA GLY A 511 -3.31 -16.14 -15.30
C GLY A 511 -4.30 -17.16 -14.73
N PRO A 512 -3.88 -18.41 -14.54
CA PRO A 512 -4.69 -19.47 -13.95
C PRO A 512 -5.28 -19.05 -12.60
N GLY A 513 -6.53 -19.43 -12.34
CA GLY A 513 -7.23 -19.11 -11.10
C GLY A 513 -7.86 -17.72 -11.03
N VAL A 514 -7.56 -16.82 -11.98
CA VAL A 514 -8.18 -15.49 -12.08
C VAL A 514 -9.22 -15.51 -13.19
N ARG A 515 -10.50 -15.48 -12.83
CA ARG A 515 -11.63 -15.75 -13.74
C ARG A 515 -12.31 -14.47 -14.18
N ALA A 516 -12.52 -14.33 -15.50
CA ALA A 516 -13.34 -13.27 -16.08
C ALA A 516 -14.78 -13.31 -15.54
N ASN A 517 -15.38 -12.15 -15.38
CA ASN A 517 -16.74 -11.94 -14.86
C ASN A 517 -16.97 -12.47 -13.43
N VAL A 518 -15.87 -12.76 -12.71
CA VAL A 518 -15.86 -13.16 -11.29
C VAL A 518 -14.84 -12.31 -10.56
N HIS A 519 -13.54 -12.44 -10.92
CA HIS A 519 -12.45 -11.73 -10.29
C HIS A 519 -12.11 -10.44 -11.02
N TYR A 520 -12.46 -10.33 -12.29
CA TYR A 520 -12.29 -9.11 -13.07
C TYR A 520 -13.34 -8.93 -14.16
N PHE A 521 -13.57 -7.69 -14.55
CA PHE A 521 -14.48 -7.28 -15.61
C PHE A 521 -13.73 -6.34 -16.56
N ASP A 522 -13.69 -6.71 -17.85
CA ASP A 522 -13.19 -5.83 -18.92
C ASP A 522 -14.34 -4.99 -19.50
N ASN A 523 -13.99 -3.82 -20.05
CA ASN A 523 -14.92 -2.87 -20.67
C ASN A 523 -16.13 -2.55 -19.77
N THR A 524 -15.92 -2.57 -18.47
CA THR A 524 -16.99 -2.42 -17.50
C THR A 524 -16.57 -1.44 -16.41
N PRO A 525 -17.19 -0.27 -16.30
CA PRO A 525 -16.96 0.63 -15.19
C PRO A 525 -17.33 0.00 -13.86
N MET A 526 -16.53 0.28 -12.82
CA MET A 526 -16.86 -0.17 -11.47
C MET A 526 -18.13 0.51 -10.98
N PRO A 527 -19.17 -0.24 -10.56
CA PRO A 527 -20.39 0.35 -10.05
C PRO A 527 -20.15 1.25 -8.84
N GLY A 528 -20.72 2.47 -8.87
CA GLY A 528 -20.65 3.43 -7.76
C GLY A 528 -19.27 4.07 -7.55
N TYR A 529 -18.28 3.80 -8.39
CA TYR A 529 -16.97 4.42 -8.28
C TYR A 529 -16.99 5.88 -8.71
N THR A 530 -16.31 6.70 -7.93
CA THR A 530 -15.99 8.09 -8.27
C THR A 530 -14.53 8.35 -7.91
N PRO A 531 -13.70 8.82 -8.84
CA PRO A 531 -12.30 9.13 -8.56
C PRO A 531 -12.15 10.18 -7.45
N TYR A 532 -11.09 10.05 -6.66
CA TYR A 532 -10.73 11.08 -5.69
C TYR A 532 -10.43 12.41 -6.39
N THR A 533 -10.73 13.52 -5.69
CA THR A 533 -10.53 14.88 -6.19
C THR A 533 -9.16 15.07 -6.85
N TYR A 534 -9.16 15.64 -8.05
CA TYR A 534 -7.96 16.03 -8.78
C TYR A 534 -7.94 17.56 -8.98
N PRO A 535 -6.78 18.23 -8.92
CA PRO A 535 -5.54 17.71 -8.37
C PRO A 535 -5.67 17.42 -6.86
N HIS A 536 -4.77 16.58 -6.35
CA HIS A 536 -4.78 16.19 -4.94
C HIS A 536 -4.74 17.42 -4.01
N PRO A 537 -5.53 17.47 -2.90
CA PRO A 537 -5.65 18.65 -2.05
C PRO A 537 -4.32 19.20 -1.52
N LEU A 538 -3.33 18.34 -1.25
CA LEU A 538 -2.00 18.77 -0.82
C LEU A 538 -1.26 19.63 -1.85
N THR A 539 -1.58 19.54 -3.13
CA THR A 539 -0.99 20.40 -4.17
C THR A 539 -1.41 21.86 -4.01
N LYS A 540 -2.54 22.09 -3.37
CA LYS A 540 -3.12 23.41 -3.07
C LYS A 540 -2.83 23.87 -1.64
N GLY A 541 -1.96 23.18 -0.89
CA GLY A 541 -1.64 23.50 0.50
C GLY A 541 -2.74 23.14 1.50
N LEU A 542 -3.72 22.30 1.10
CA LEU A 542 -4.78 21.84 1.98
C LEU A 542 -4.30 20.62 2.78
N SER A 543 -4.70 20.52 4.04
CA SER A 543 -4.46 19.32 4.86
C SER A 543 -5.37 18.17 4.42
N LEU A 544 -4.87 16.94 4.54
CA LEU A 544 -5.69 15.76 4.32
C LEU A 544 -6.74 15.60 5.42
N PRO A 545 -7.95 15.14 5.10
CA PRO A 545 -8.88 14.66 6.11
C PRO A 545 -8.26 13.45 6.85
N LYS A 546 -8.58 13.33 8.14
CA LYS A 546 -8.18 12.13 8.90
C LYS A 546 -8.75 10.88 8.22
N ARG A 547 -7.92 9.86 8.14
CA ARG A 547 -8.35 8.55 7.63
C ARG A 547 -9.53 8.04 8.48
N THR A 548 -10.62 7.71 7.83
CA THR A 548 -11.72 7.00 8.47
C THR A 548 -11.37 5.52 8.52
N THR A 549 -10.72 5.07 9.60
CA THR A 549 -10.60 3.63 9.85
C THR A 549 -12.01 3.07 10.07
N PRO A 550 -12.40 1.99 9.39
CA PRO A 550 -13.54 1.23 9.83
C PRO A 550 -13.26 0.78 11.26
N ASN A 551 -14.14 1.10 12.20
CA ASN A 551 -14.00 0.68 13.59
C ASN A 551 -13.75 -0.83 13.67
N ALA A 552 -12.51 -1.23 13.89
CA ALA A 552 -12.19 -2.52 14.43
C ALA A 552 -12.59 -2.45 15.91
N THR A 553 -13.84 -2.75 16.21
CA THR A 553 -14.28 -3.02 17.58
C THR A 553 -13.68 -4.34 18.01
N GLY A 554 -12.47 -4.28 18.51
CA GLY A 554 -11.76 -5.42 19.07
C GLY A 554 -10.62 -4.90 19.91
N ASN A 555 -10.83 -4.88 21.24
CA ASN A 555 -9.79 -4.69 22.22
C ASN A 555 -8.58 -5.57 21.94
N SER A 556 -7.49 -4.98 21.52
CA SER A 556 -6.18 -5.62 21.61
C SER A 556 -5.19 -4.64 22.25
N GLN A 557 -5.22 -4.59 23.58
CA GLN A 557 -4.02 -4.27 24.33
C GLN A 557 -3.05 -5.44 24.14
N HIS A 558 -2.08 -5.28 23.29
CA HIS A 558 -0.80 -5.97 23.39
C HIS A 558 0.28 -5.02 22.89
N ASP A 559 0.97 -4.44 23.87
CA ASP A 559 2.29 -3.84 23.71
C ASP A 559 3.25 -4.83 23.05
N ALA A 560 3.54 -4.63 21.79
CA ALA A 560 4.60 -5.31 21.04
C ALA A 560 5.60 -4.30 20.47
N HIS A 561 6.03 -3.38 21.32
CA HIS A 561 7.19 -2.53 21.03
C HIS A 561 8.42 -3.08 21.74
N LYS A 562 8.95 -4.21 21.25
CA LYS A 562 10.37 -4.60 21.49
C LYS A 562 10.62 -5.92 20.75
N ASN A 563 11.06 -5.82 19.52
CA ASN A 563 11.96 -6.74 18.81
C ASN A 563 11.78 -6.62 17.28
N ARG A 564 12.02 -5.42 16.76
CA ARG A 564 12.36 -5.29 15.34
C ARG A 564 13.82 -5.70 15.19
N ARG A 565 14.08 -6.95 14.85
CA ARG A 565 15.36 -7.29 14.25
C ARG A 565 15.42 -6.65 12.86
N PRO A 566 16.54 -5.98 12.51
CA PRO A 566 16.72 -5.54 11.14
C PRO A 566 16.63 -6.76 10.22
N TRP A 567 15.91 -6.62 9.12
CA TRP A 567 15.87 -7.60 8.05
C TRP A 567 17.25 -7.72 7.39
N GLY A 568 18.14 -8.43 8.03
CA GLY A 568 19.36 -8.97 7.43
C GLY A 568 19.02 -10.36 6.91
N GLY A 569 18.53 -10.42 5.67
CA GLY A 569 18.36 -11.70 4.99
C GLY A 569 19.69 -12.42 4.91
N LYS A 570 19.89 -13.46 5.69
CA LYS A 570 20.93 -14.43 5.39
C LYS A 570 20.56 -15.05 4.05
N LYS A 571 21.36 -14.78 3.02
CA LYS A 571 21.28 -15.50 1.75
C LYS A 571 21.31 -17.00 2.08
N THR A 572 20.31 -17.72 1.61
CA THR A 572 20.30 -19.18 1.73
C THR A 572 21.46 -19.74 0.92
N GLU A 573 21.97 -20.90 1.29
CA GLU A 573 23.08 -21.56 0.59
C GLU A 573 22.80 -21.77 -0.92
N ARG A 574 21.56 -21.76 -1.33
CA ARG A 574 21.12 -21.85 -2.72
C ARG A 574 21.37 -20.56 -3.52
N GLU A 575 21.33 -19.39 -2.87
CA GLU A 575 21.67 -18.11 -3.53
C GLU A 575 23.19 -17.95 -3.67
N LYS A 576 23.97 -18.51 -2.74
CA LYS A 576 25.43 -18.54 -2.84
C LYS A 576 25.92 -19.41 -4.00
N ALA A 577 25.21 -20.50 -4.31
CA ALA A 577 25.57 -21.39 -5.43
C ALA A 577 25.21 -20.77 -6.81
N LYS A 578 24.26 -19.84 -6.88
CA LYS A 578 23.90 -19.19 -8.14
C LYS A 578 24.89 -18.10 -8.55
N THR A 579 25.43 -17.35 -7.58
CA THR A 579 26.45 -16.31 -7.82
C THR A 579 27.81 -16.89 -8.21
N ALA A 580 28.06 -18.15 -7.94
CA ALA A 580 29.32 -18.82 -8.30
C ALA A 580 29.32 -19.45 -9.70
N LYS A 581 28.18 -19.47 -10.40
CA LYS A 581 28.05 -20.08 -11.74
C LYS A 581 27.93 -19.08 -12.90
N GLU A 582 27.92 -17.78 -12.62
CA GLU A 582 27.80 -16.74 -13.65
C GLU A 582 29.12 -15.99 -13.92
N ASN A 583 30.26 -16.64 -13.79
CA ASN A 583 31.48 -16.07 -14.33
C ASN A 583 32.38 -17.18 -14.88
N PRO A 584 32.29 -17.49 -16.18
CA PRO A 584 33.45 -17.86 -16.97
C PRO A 584 33.56 -16.90 -18.15
N ASP A 585 34.66 -16.14 -18.17
CA ASP A 585 35.34 -15.57 -19.33
C ASP A 585 34.50 -14.89 -20.45
N GLN A 586 34.39 -13.60 -20.42
CA GLN A 586 34.82 -12.60 -21.43
C GLN A 586 34.23 -11.23 -21.11
#